data_61151eca3096737c803b418f6b61b013
#
_entry.id   61151eca3096737c803b418f6b61b013
#
_cell.length_a   1.000
_cell.length_b   1.000
_cell.length_c   1.000
_cell.angle_alpha   90.00
_cell.angle_beta   90.00
_cell.angle_gamma   90.00
#
_symmetry.space_group_name_H-M   'P 1'
#
loop_
_entity.id
_entity.type
_entity.pdbx_description
1 polymer ?
#
loop_
_entity_poly.entity_id
_entity_poly.type
_entity_poly.pdbx_seq_one_letter_code
_entity_poly.pdbx_strand_id
1 'polypeptide(L)'
;MPLFLRQGRGEYKRAQIKLKESTLELSAKRWQTENKIRYYYTEYSRLQDQLQLTDQVQNNFRQLLKNEELRFNQGESSLFIINSREMKWLESLQKQTELRAKFLTAAYQLQWATGTLR
;
A
#
# COMPACT_ATOMS: atom_id res chain seq x y z
N MET A 1 52.47 -31.27 19.46
CA MET A 1 52.72 -29.89 19.93
C MET A 1 51.41 -29.22 20.28
N PRO A 2 51.22 -28.93 21.56
CA PRO A 2 49.90 -28.39 21.98
C PRO A 2 49.59 -27.00 21.46
N LEU A 3 50.58 -26.20 21.08
CA LEU A 3 50.40 -24.84 20.54
C LEU A 3 49.72 -24.83 19.16
N PHE A 4 50.08 -25.76 18.28
CA PHE A 4 49.52 -25.85 16.94
C PHE A 4 48.08 -26.34 16.97
N LEU A 5 47.77 -27.27 17.89
CA LEU A 5 46.41 -27.76 18.07
C LEU A 5 45.47 -26.68 18.63
N ARG A 6 45.96 -25.84 19.54
CA ARG A 6 45.22 -24.73 20.09
C ARG A 6 44.89 -23.67 19.04
N GLN A 7 45.85 -23.34 18.19
CA GLN A 7 45.66 -22.37 17.08
C GLN A 7 44.64 -22.95 16.07
N GLY A 8 44.80 -24.19 15.67
CA GLY A 8 43.90 -24.85 14.75
C GLY A 8 42.46 -24.91 15.28
N ARG A 9 42.30 -25.22 16.56
CA ARG A 9 40.97 -25.23 17.21
C ARG A 9 40.40 -23.83 17.29
N GLY A 10 41.21 -22.81 17.59
CA GLY A 10 40.77 -21.43 17.65
C GLY A 10 40.30 -20.93 16.29
N GLU A 11 41.06 -21.23 15.23
CA GLU A 11 40.67 -20.88 13.85
C GLU A 11 39.41 -21.61 13.39
N TYR A 12 39.28 -22.88 13.73
CA TYR A 12 38.08 -23.66 13.42
C TYR A 12 36.82 -23.10 14.10
N LYS A 13 36.95 -22.77 15.40
CA LYS A 13 35.86 -22.13 16.13
C LYS A 13 35.47 -20.78 15.56
N ARG A 14 36.47 -19.97 15.19
CA ARG A 14 36.21 -18.67 14.53
C ARG A 14 35.48 -18.86 13.21
N ALA A 15 35.89 -19.83 12.41
CA ALA A 15 35.24 -20.13 11.13
C ALA A 15 33.79 -20.59 11.36
N GLN A 16 33.52 -21.41 12.38
CA GLN A 16 32.17 -21.83 12.71
C GLN A 16 31.28 -20.66 13.16
N ILE A 17 31.85 -19.77 14.00
CA ILE A 17 31.13 -18.57 14.47
C ILE A 17 30.79 -17.67 13.28
N LYS A 18 31.73 -17.44 12.36
CA LYS A 18 31.50 -16.65 11.15
C LYS A 18 30.42 -17.26 10.26
N LEU A 19 30.41 -18.57 10.10
CA LEU A 19 29.38 -19.28 9.35
C LEU A 19 28.01 -19.10 9.99
N LYS A 20 27.93 -19.22 11.33
CA LYS A 20 26.68 -18.99 12.08
C LYS A 20 26.21 -17.55 11.94
N GLU A 21 27.12 -16.57 12.06
CA GLU A 21 26.80 -15.16 11.88
C GLU A 21 26.27 -14.89 10.47
N SER A 22 26.93 -15.41 9.43
CA SER A 22 26.49 -15.28 8.05
C SER A 22 25.11 -15.89 7.83
N THR A 23 24.86 -17.06 8.40
CA THR A 23 23.56 -17.72 8.31
C THR A 23 22.47 -16.92 9.00
N LEU A 24 22.78 -16.37 10.18
CA LEU A 24 21.84 -15.51 10.92
C LEU A 24 21.55 -14.21 10.16
N GLU A 25 22.56 -13.59 9.56
CA GLU A 25 22.40 -12.40 8.73
C GLU A 25 21.50 -12.67 7.51
N LEU A 26 21.72 -13.78 6.83
CA LEU A 26 20.89 -14.20 5.70
C LEU A 26 19.44 -14.45 6.14
N SER A 27 19.26 -15.11 7.27
CA SER A 27 17.92 -15.35 7.84
C SER A 27 17.23 -14.05 8.20
N ALA A 28 17.96 -13.11 8.82
CA ALA A 28 17.44 -11.79 9.17
C ALA A 28 17.04 -11.00 7.94
N LYS A 29 17.89 -10.99 6.89
CA LYS A 29 17.58 -10.32 5.63
C LYS A 29 16.36 -10.91 4.95
N ARG A 30 16.26 -12.25 4.93
CA ARG A 30 15.10 -12.94 4.37
C ARG A 30 13.82 -12.57 5.11
N TRP A 31 13.89 -12.55 6.44
CA TRP A 31 12.76 -12.17 7.29
C TRP A 31 12.34 -10.72 7.03
N GLN A 32 13.30 -9.79 6.93
CA GLN A 32 13.02 -8.39 6.60
C GLN A 32 12.37 -8.24 5.23
N THR A 33 12.87 -8.97 4.24
CA THR A 33 12.32 -8.95 2.88
C THR A 33 10.88 -9.48 2.86
N GLU A 34 10.63 -10.59 3.54
CA GLU A 34 9.29 -11.15 3.65
C GLU A 34 8.32 -10.19 4.33
N ASN A 35 8.77 -9.53 5.40
CA ASN A 35 7.94 -8.53 6.10
C ASN A 35 7.67 -7.32 5.23
N LYS A 36 8.63 -6.86 4.45
CA LYS A 36 8.44 -5.77 3.48
C LYS A 36 7.39 -6.14 2.44
N ILE A 37 7.49 -7.33 1.87
CA ILE A 37 6.54 -7.82 0.87
C ILE A 37 5.13 -7.88 1.48
N ARG A 38 5.00 -8.40 2.69
CA ARG A 38 3.71 -8.45 3.41
C ARG A 38 3.15 -7.05 3.64
N TYR A 39 3.99 -6.12 4.05
CA TYR A 39 3.59 -4.73 4.27
C TYR A 39 3.06 -4.11 2.99
N TYR A 40 3.79 -4.21 1.89
CA TYR A 40 3.38 -3.65 0.61
C TYR A 40 2.13 -4.33 0.06
N TYR A 41 2.01 -5.64 0.24
CA TYR A 41 0.82 -6.38 -0.16
C TYR A 41 -0.42 -5.93 0.63
N THR A 42 -0.27 -5.75 1.94
CA THR A 42 -1.34 -5.27 2.81
C THR A 42 -1.78 -3.86 2.41
N GLU A 43 -0.82 -2.96 2.14
CA GLU A 43 -1.11 -1.62 1.66
C GLU A 43 -1.84 -1.63 0.32
N TYR A 44 -1.37 -2.44 -0.60
CA TYR A 44 -2.00 -2.61 -1.92
C TYR A 44 -3.45 -3.08 -1.78
N SER A 45 -3.67 -4.12 -0.98
CA SER A 45 -4.99 -4.69 -0.75
C SER A 45 -5.94 -3.68 -0.09
N ARG A 46 -5.45 -2.97 0.92
CA ARG A 46 -6.22 -1.94 1.62
C ARG A 46 -6.62 -0.81 0.68
N LEU A 47 -5.70 -0.34 -0.15
CA LEU A 47 -5.98 0.72 -1.12
C LEU A 47 -6.95 0.26 -2.20
N GLN A 48 -6.87 -1.00 -2.61
CA GLN A 48 -7.84 -1.59 -3.55
C GLN A 48 -9.25 -1.55 -2.99
N ASP A 49 -9.42 -1.95 -1.73
CA ASP A 49 -10.72 -1.92 -1.05
C ASP A 49 -11.23 -0.49 -0.89
N GLN A 50 -10.35 0.44 -0.52
CA GLN A 50 -10.70 1.86 -0.41
C GLN A 50 -11.13 2.45 -1.75
N LEU A 51 -10.48 2.06 -2.85
CA LEU A 51 -10.87 2.51 -4.19
C LEU A 51 -12.27 2.04 -4.56
N GLN A 52 -12.61 0.80 -4.25
CA GLN A 52 -13.95 0.27 -4.50
C GLN A 52 -15.00 1.05 -3.71
N LEU A 53 -14.73 1.32 -2.42
CA LEU A 53 -15.62 2.12 -1.58
C LEU A 53 -15.76 3.54 -2.12
N THR A 54 -14.67 4.17 -2.52
CA THR A 54 -14.67 5.54 -3.05
C THR A 54 -15.45 5.62 -4.35
N ASP A 55 -15.38 4.59 -5.18
CA ASP A 55 -16.16 4.50 -6.41
C ASP A 55 -17.66 4.49 -6.10
N GLN A 56 -18.09 3.69 -5.13
CA GLN A 56 -19.48 3.67 -4.68
C GLN A 56 -19.93 5.02 -4.10
N VAL A 57 -19.09 5.63 -3.28
CA VAL A 57 -19.39 6.94 -2.68
C VAL A 57 -19.53 8.01 -3.76
N GLN A 58 -18.63 8.03 -4.74
CA GLN A 58 -18.67 8.97 -5.87
C GLN A 58 -19.96 8.78 -6.66
N ASN A 59 -20.33 7.54 -6.97
CA ASN A 59 -21.59 7.26 -7.69
C ASN A 59 -22.81 7.70 -6.90
N ASN A 60 -22.81 7.52 -5.58
CA ASN A 60 -23.90 7.96 -4.71
C ASN A 60 -24.06 9.48 -4.73
N PHE A 61 -22.96 10.23 -4.63
CA PHE A 61 -23.00 11.69 -4.70
C PHE A 61 -23.47 12.18 -6.08
N ARG A 62 -23.04 11.51 -7.13
CA ARG A 62 -23.52 11.80 -8.48
C ARG A 62 -25.02 11.62 -8.61
N GLN A 63 -25.53 10.54 -8.04
CA GLN A 63 -26.97 10.25 -8.04
C GLN A 63 -27.75 11.27 -7.23
N LEU A 64 -27.22 11.68 -6.06
CA LEU A 64 -27.82 12.73 -5.25
C LEU A 64 -27.89 14.06 -6.02
N LEU A 65 -26.84 14.40 -6.76
CA LEU A 65 -26.83 15.60 -7.60
C LEU A 65 -27.91 15.53 -8.69
N LYS A 66 -28.00 14.41 -9.40
CA LYS A 66 -29.03 14.21 -10.43
C LYS A 66 -30.45 14.34 -9.87
N ASN A 67 -30.68 13.74 -8.71
CA ASN A 67 -31.99 13.82 -8.05
C ASN A 67 -32.32 15.27 -7.66
N GLU A 68 -31.32 16.02 -7.20
CA GLU A 68 -31.52 17.42 -6.83
C GLU A 68 -31.78 18.29 -8.05
N GLU A 69 -31.12 18.02 -9.17
CA GLU A 69 -31.37 18.71 -10.45
C GLU A 69 -32.81 18.48 -10.93
N LEU A 70 -33.33 17.27 -10.79
CA LEU A 70 -34.72 16.95 -11.11
C LEU A 70 -35.68 17.74 -10.21
N ARG A 71 -35.41 17.81 -8.91
CA ARG A 71 -36.22 18.58 -7.96
C ARG A 71 -36.19 20.09 -8.29
N PHE A 72 -35.02 20.60 -8.67
CA PHE A 72 -34.87 21.99 -9.08
C PHE A 72 -35.74 22.31 -10.31
N ASN A 73 -35.74 21.42 -11.30
CA ASN A 73 -36.56 21.58 -12.50
C ASN A 73 -38.07 21.56 -12.18
N GLN A 74 -38.45 20.92 -11.08
CA GLN A 74 -39.84 20.91 -10.60
C GLN A 74 -40.16 22.08 -9.67
N GLY A 75 -39.19 22.96 -9.41
CA GLY A 75 -39.36 24.10 -8.51
C GLY A 75 -39.27 23.77 -7.02
N GLU A 76 -38.78 22.57 -6.67
CA GLU A 76 -38.73 22.08 -5.28
C GLU A 76 -37.35 22.22 -4.64
N SER A 77 -36.37 22.81 -5.32
CA SER A 77 -35.00 22.96 -4.83
C SER A 77 -34.46 24.35 -5.14
N SER A 78 -33.20 24.59 -4.77
CA SER A 78 -32.51 25.86 -4.99
C SER A 78 -31.12 25.62 -5.58
N LEU A 79 -30.58 26.66 -6.22
CA LEU A 79 -29.21 26.62 -6.73
C LEU A 79 -28.19 26.40 -5.62
N PHE A 80 -28.45 26.88 -4.41
CA PHE A 80 -27.60 26.67 -3.26
C PHE A 80 -27.43 25.17 -2.96
N ILE A 81 -28.52 24.42 -2.97
CA ILE A 81 -28.49 22.98 -2.71
C ILE A 81 -27.80 22.24 -3.84
N ILE A 82 -28.06 22.60 -5.09
CA ILE A 82 -27.40 22.02 -6.27
C ILE A 82 -25.88 22.24 -6.18
N ASN A 83 -25.45 23.46 -5.89
CA ASN A 83 -24.04 23.77 -5.76
C ASN A 83 -23.38 22.96 -4.64
N SER A 84 -24.09 22.79 -3.50
CA SER A 84 -23.61 21.97 -2.40
C SER A 84 -23.44 20.50 -2.81
N ARG A 85 -24.40 19.93 -3.53
CA ARG A 85 -24.34 18.56 -4.05
C ARG A 85 -23.20 18.37 -5.06
N GLU A 86 -23.03 19.36 -5.93
CA GLU A 86 -21.98 19.36 -6.93
C GLU A 86 -20.60 19.39 -6.27
N MET A 87 -20.41 20.25 -5.27
CA MET A 87 -19.15 20.32 -4.52
C MET A 87 -18.82 18.98 -3.86
N LYS A 88 -19.80 18.31 -3.25
CA LYS A 88 -19.62 17.01 -2.63
C LYS A 88 -19.19 15.95 -3.63
N TRP A 89 -19.80 15.96 -4.80
CA TRP A 89 -19.42 15.05 -5.88
C TRP A 89 -17.99 15.33 -6.37
N LEU A 90 -17.63 16.59 -6.59
CA LEU A 90 -16.29 16.97 -7.02
C LEU A 90 -15.21 16.60 -5.97
N GLU A 91 -15.49 16.81 -4.68
CA GLU A 91 -14.61 16.39 -3.60
C GLU A 91 -14.39 14.86 -3.61
N SER A 92 -15.45 14.10 -3.87
CA SER A 92 -15.35 12.64 -3.94
C SER A 92 -14.53 12.17 -5.14
N LEU A 93 -14.65 12.85 -6.28
CA LEU A 93 -13.82 12.58 -7.46
C LEU A 93 -12.35 12.88 -7.20
N GLN A 94 -12.06 14.00 -6.53
CA GLN A 94 -10.70 14.36 -6.15
C GLN A 94 -10.10 13.31 -5.23
N LYS A 95 -10.84 12.86 -4.24
CA LYS A 95 -10.39 11.82 -3.33
C LYS A 95 -10.14 10.49 -4.04
N GLN A 96 -10.99 10.15 -4.98
CA GLN A 96 -10.80 8.96 -5.82
C GLN A 96 -9.50 9.05 -6.62
N THR A 97 -9.21 10.20 -7.21
CA THR A 97 -7.98 10.45 -7.96
C THR A 97 -6.74 10.29 -7.07
N GLU A 98 -6.78 10.87 -5.87
CA GLU A 98 -5.70 10.73 -4.89
C GLU A 98 -5.46 9.27 -4.50
N LEU A 99 -6.53 8.52 -4.26
CA LEU A 99 -6.43 7.10 -3.91
C LEU A 99 -5.91 6.25 -5.07
N ARG A 100 -6.29 6.59 -6.30
CA ARG A 100 -5.74 5.92 -7.49
C ARG A 100 -4.24 6.12 -7.61
N ALA A 101 -3.76 7.35 -7.36
CA ALA A 101 -2.34 7.65 -7.37
C ALA A 101 -1.60 6.84 -6.29
N LYS A 102 -2.14 6.78 -5.09
CA LYS A 102 -1.59 5.98 -4.00
C LYS A 102 -1.60 4.48 -4.32
N PHE A 103 -2.67 4.00 -4.93
CA PHE A 103 -2.80 2.61 -5.33
C PHE A 103 -1.75 2.22 -6.37
N LEU A 104 -1.55 3.06 -7.38
CA LEU A 104 -0.52 2.83 -8.40
C LEU A 104 0.88 2.81 -7.79
N THR A 105 1.17 3.74 -6.88
CA THR A 105 2.43 3.78 -6.15
C THR A 105 2.63 2.49 -5.35
N ALA A 106 1.60 2.04 -4.64
CA ALA A 106 1.64 0.80 -3.87
C ALA A 106 1.85 -0.42 -4.77
N ALA A 107 1.22 -0.45 -5.94
CA ALA A 107 1.39 -1.53 -6.92
C ALA A 107 2.84 -1.60 -7.42
N TYR A 108 3.44 -0.46 -7.75
CA TYR A 108 4.84 -0.39 -8.17
C TYR A 108 5.79 -0.81 -7.05
N GLN A 109 5.53 -0.35 -5.82
CA GLN A 109 6.33 -0.73 -4.66
C GLN A 109 6.29 -2.24 -4.42
N LEU A 110 5.11 -2.84 -4.54
CA LEU A 110 4.94 -4.29 -4.40
C LEU A 110 5.69 -5.05 -5.49
N GLN A 111 5.58 -4.61 -6.74
CA GLN A 111 6.30 -5.22 -7.86
C GLN A 111 7.80 -5.11 -7.68
N TRP A 112 8.28 -3.95 -7.23
CA TRP A 112 9.69 -3.74 -6.96
C TRP A 112 10.19 -4.62 -5.83
N ALA A 113 9.43 -4.73 -4.73
CA ALA A 113 9.78 -5.55 -3.58
C ALA A 113 9.83 -7.04 -3.91
N THR A 114 8.97 -7.51 -4.82
CA THR A 114 8.96 -8.91 -5.27
C THR A 114 10.00 -9.20 -6.36
N GLY A 115 10.69 -8.16 -6.86
CA GLY A 115 11.70 -8.32 -7.91
C GLY A 115 11.16 -8.58 -9.30
N THR A 116 9.86 -8.41 -9.51
CA THR A 116 9.23 -8.62 -10.83
C THR A 116 9.44 -7.44 -11.77
N LEU A 117 9.75 -6.28 -11.22
CA LEU A 117 10.01 -5.05 -12.00
C LEU A 117 11.51 -4.84 -12.08
N ARG A 118 12.08 -4.89 -13.26
CA ARG A 118 13.50 -4.65 -13.52
C ARG A 118 13.70 -3.31 -14.20
#